data_4217df6e9a884afa45e5b32262c0a628
#
_entry.id   4217df6e9a884afa45e5b32262c0a628
#
_cell.length_a   1.000
_cell.length_b   1.000
_cell.length_c   1.000
_cell.angle_alpha   90.00
_cell.angle_beta   90.00
_cell.angle_gamma   90.00
#
_symmetry.space_group_name_H-M   'P 1'
#
loop_
_entity.id
_entity.type
_entity.pdbx_description
1 polymer ?
#
loop_
_entity_poly.entity_id
_entity_poly.type
_entity_poly.pdbx_seq_one_letter_code
_entity_poly.pdbx_strand_id
1 'polypeptide(L)'
;MTTRPPRPGERHGRDYWFVTPEAFARARRRGDFLEFARILNHWYGTPRAPIEKALRAGRDLLLGVDIQGARQIRRSGLPVTTIFLLPPTLKVLEERLRRRGTETPAQVRARLALAHRELREVNRYDYAVVNDRLQEAIDAVRAILRAQRLRVNAGGNARGVLS
;
A
#
# COMPACT_ATOMS: atom_id res chain seq x y z
N MET A 1 -10.12 3.97 -2.25
CA MET A 1 -11.46 3.66 -2.81
C MET A 1 -11.54 2.17 -3.09
N THR A 2 -12.68 1.52 -2.82
CA THR A 2 -12.83 0.07 -3.08
C THR A 2 -14.27 -0.31 -3.39
N THR A 3 -14.44 -1.39 -4.19
CA THR A 3 -15.76 -2.02 -4.45
C THR A 3 -16.05 -3.17 -3.48
N ARG A 4 -15.15 -3.47 -2.55
CA ARG A 4 -15.38 -4.45 -1.50
C ARG A 4 -16.39 -3.90 -0.49
N PRO A 5 -17.33 -4.70 0.00
CA PRO A 5 -18.16 -4.31 1.13
C PRO A 5 -17.30 -3.99 2.38
N PRO A 6 -17.76 -3.06 3.24
CA PRO A 6 -17.07 -2.81 4.51
C PRO A 6 -17.06 -4.06 5.39
N ARG A 7 -15.96 -4.27 6.11
CA ARG A 7 -15.89 -5.27 7.17
C ARG A 7 -16.51 -4.73 8.48
N PRO A 8 -16.83 -5.60 9.45
CA PRO A 8 -17.25 -5.14 10.77
C PRO A 8 -16.24 -4.14 11.35
N GLY A 9 -16.72 -2.96 11.77
CA GLY A 9 -15.91 -1.88 12.32
C GLY A 9 -15.30 -0.91 11.31
N GLU A 10 -15.28 -1.22 10.01
CA GLU A 10 -14.83 -0.29 8.97
C GLU A 10 -15.89 0.78 8.67
N ARG A 11 -15.47 2.02 8.44
CA ARG A 11 -16.34 3.18 8.18
C ARG A 11 -15.99 3.82 6.83
N HIS A 12 -17.05 4.13 6.06
CA HIS A 12 -16.93 4.89 4.82
C HIS A 12 -16.28 6.26 5.07
N GLY A 13 -15.32 6.62 4.23
CA GLY A 13 -14.59 7.90 4.32
C GLY A 13 -13.46 7.92 5.35
N ARG A 14 -13.43 6.96 6.29
CA ARG A 14 -12.35 6.80 7.26
C ARG A 14 -11.34 5.71 6.85
N ASP A 15 -11.82 4.48 6.66
CA ASP A 15 -10.98 3.34 6.31
C ASP A 15 -10.84 3.21 4.79
N TYR A 16 -11.97 3.31 4.10
CA TYR A 16 -12.07 3.37 2.63
C TYR A 16 -13.26 4.22 2.20
N TRP A 17 -13.20 4.76 0.97
CA TRP A 17 -14.41 5.10 0.23
C TRP A 17 -14.95 3.82 -0.41
N PHE A 18 -15.97 3.24 0.19
CA PHE A 18 -16.69 2.08 -0.32
C PHE A 18 -17.68 2.54 -1.40
N VAL A 19 -17.51 2.04 -2.62
CA VAL A 19 -18.27 2.50 -3.79
C VAL A 19 -18.80 1.33 -4.61
N THR A 20 -19.79 1.60 -5.47
CA THR A 20 -20.28 0.58 -6.40
C THR A 20 -19.27 0.32 -7.51
N PRO A 21 -19.30 -0.87 -8.17
CA PRO A 21 -18.46 -1.16 -9.34
C PRO A 21 -18.57 -0.11 -10.44
N GLU A 22 -19.77 0.41 -10.70
CA GLU A 22 -20.04 1.42 -11.72
C GLU A 22 -19.39 2.77 -11.37
N ALA A 23 -19.47 3.19 -10.10
CA ALA A 23 -18.82 4.41 -9.62
C ALA A 23 -17.29 4.29 -9.72
N PHE A 24 -16.73 3.14 -9.35
CA PHE A 24 -15.31 2.86 -9.52
C PHE A 24 -14.89 2.89 -11.00
N ALA A 25 -15.66 2.25 -11.87
CA ALA A 25 -15.40 2.22 -13.31
C ALA A 25 -15.43 3.63 -13.92
N ARG A 26 -16.37 4.49 -13.50
CA ARG A 26 -16.42 5.90 -13.93
C ARG A 26 -15.16 6.65 -13.50
N ALA A 27 -14.74 6.53 -12.24
CA ALA A 27 -13.54 7.18 -11.74
C ALA A 27 -12.27 6.68 -12.48
N ARG A 28 -12.18 5.38 -12.76
CA ARG A 28 -11.09 4.81 -13.56
C ARG A 28 -11.03 5.39 -14.98
N ARG A 29 -12.17 5.49 -15.66
CA ARG A 29 -12.22 6.09 -17.02
C ARG A 29 -11.81 7.56 -17.06
N ARG A 30 -12.05 8.32 -15.99
CA ARG A 30 -11.61 9.72 -15.87
C ARG A 30 -10.13 9.87 -15.51
N GLY A 31 -9.41 8.77 -15.19
CA GLY A 31 -8.02 8.83 -14.74
C GLY A 31 -7.85 9.35 -13.30
N ASP A 32 -8.89 9.25 -12.47
CA ASP A 32 -8.89 9.78 -11.10
C ASP A 32 -7.94 9.04 -10.15
N PHE A 33 -7.38 7.88 -10.57
CA PHE A 33 -6.52 7.07 -9.72
C PHE A 33 -5.03 7.28 -9.99
N LEU A 34 -4.25 7.35 -8.92
CA LEU A 34 -2.79 7.22 -8.97
C LEU A 34 -2.39 5.78 -9.31
N GLU A 35 -3.06 4.83 -8.69
CA GLU A 35 -2.97 3.40 -8.97
C GLU A 35 -4.33 2.76 -8.74
N PHE A 36 -4.56 1.62 -9.38
CA PHE A 36 -5.69 0.74 -9.08
C PHE A 36 -5.34 -0.72 -9.40
N ALA A 37 -5.93 -1.64 -8.64
CA ALA A 37 -5.73 -3.07 -8.82
C ALA A 37 -7.01 -3.85 -8.54
N ARG A 38 -7.14 -5.02 -9.17
CA ARG A 38 -8.15 -6.00 -8.82
C ARG A 38 -7.52 -7.08 -7.94
N ILE A 39 -7.96 -7.13 -6.69
CA ILE A 39 -7.51 -8.12 -5.73
C ILE A 39 -8.67 -9.10 -5.51
N LEU A 40 -8.49 -10.34 -5.92
CA LEU A 40 -9.57 -11.33 -5.98
C LEU A 40 -10.74 -10.79 -6.82
N ASN A 41 -11.89 -10.56 -6.19
CA ASN A 41 -13.12 -10.13 -6.87
C ASN A 41 -13.43 -8.63 -6.72
N HIS A 42 -12.56 -7.84 -6.07
CA HIS A 42 -12.82 -6.45 -5.76
C HIS A 42 -11.76 -5.51 -6.31
N TRP A 43 -12.20 -4.33 -6.73
CA TRP A 43 -11.33 -3.25 -7.14
C TRP A 43 -10.89 -2.41 -5.94
N TYR A 44 -9.63 -2.01 -5.99
CA TYR A 44 -9.02 -1.05 -5.07
C TYR A 44 -8.32 0.02 -5.87
N GLY A 45 -8.30 1.24 -5.39
CA GLY A 45 -7.59 2.32 -6.06
C GLY A 45 -7.35 3.50 -5.13
N THR A 46 -6.22 4.16 -5.33
CA THR A 46 -5.81 5.35 -4.59
C THR A 46 -6.13 6.59 -5.43
N PRO A 47 -7.08 7.45 -4.99
CA PRO A 47 -7.38 8.69 -5.70
C PRO A 47 -6.14 9.59 -5.83
N ARG A 48 -5.89 10.10 -7.04
CA ARG A 48 -4.70 10.90 -7.37
C ARG A 48 -4.70 12.27 -6.68
N ALA A 49 -5.80 13.00 -6.78
CA ALA A 49 -5.87 14.39 -6.34
C ALA A 49 -5.53 14.62 -4.85
N PRO A 50 -6.01 13.81 -3.87
CA PRO A 50 -5.60 13.96 -2.48
C PRO A 50 -4.11 13.73 -2.24
N ILE A 51 -3.50 12.76 -2.98
CA ILE A 51 -2.08 12.46 -2.88
C ILE A 51 -1.25 13.64 -3.37
N GLU A 52 -1.54 14.14 -4.57
CA GLU A 52 -0.83 15.27 -5.14
C GLU A 52 -0.98 16.54 -4.30
N LYS A 53 -2.17 16.79 -3.75
CA LYS A 53 -2.40 17.92 -2.82
C LYS A 53 -1.52 17.80 -1.58
N ALA A 54 -1.40 16.61 -1.00
CA ALA A 54 -0.58 16.39 0.19
C ALA A 54 0.91 16.54 -0.11
N LEU A 55 1.38 16.01 -1.25
CA LEU A 55 2.78 16.15 -1.69
C LEU A 55 3.14 17.60 -1.97
N ARG A 56 2.27 18.36 -2.64
CA ARG A 56 2.48 19.82 -2.85
C ARG A 56 2.54 20.61 -1.54
N ALA A 57 1.89 20.11 -0.49
CA ALA A 57 1.97 20.69 0.86
C ALA A 57 3.20 20.20 1.66
N GLY A 58 4.18 19.53 1.02
CA GLY A 58 5.41 19.05 1.67
C GLY A 58 5.19 17.88 2.63
N ARG A 59 4.07 17.16 2.53
CA ARG A 59 3.77 16.06 3.43
C ARG A 59 4.22 14.73 2.86
N ASP A 60 4.88 13.91 3.68
CA ASP A 60 5.10 12.50 3.36
C ASP A 60 3.79 11.72 3.49
N LEU A 61 3.62 10.72 2.62
CA LEU A 61 2.46 9.84 2.61
C LEU A 61 2.90 8.38 2.67
N LEU A 62 2.24 7.61 3.51
CA LEU A 62 2.39 6.16 3.54
C LEU A 62 1.18 5.52 2.86
N LEU A 63 1.43 4.80 1.77
CA LEU A 63 0.39 4.13 0.98
C LEU A 63 0.50 2.61 1.14
N GLY A 64 -0.57 1.96 1.58
CA GLY A 64 -0.68 0.51 1.61
C GLY A 64 -1.30 0.01 0.30
N VAL A 65 -0.47 -0.51 -0.60
CA VAL A 65 -0.88 -0.99 -1.93
C VAL A 65 -0.39 -2.41 -2.19
N ASP A 66 -0.99 -3.11 -3.15
CA ASP A 66 -0.45 -4.38 -3.64
C ASP A 66 0.71 -4.16 -4.64
N ILE A 67 1.27 -5.25 -5.15
CA ILE A 67 2.39 -5.19 -6.12
C ILE A 67 1.99 -4.48 -7.41
N GLN A 68 0.75 -4.64 -7.88
CA GLN A 68 0.30 -4.00 -9.11
C GLN A 68 0.21 -2.47 -8.91
N GLY A 69 -0.33 -2.05 -7.77
CA GLY A 69 -0.38 -0.65 -7.36
C GLY A 69 1.03 -0.05 -7.18
N ALA A 70 1.92 -0.75 -6.49
CA ALA A 70 3.31 -0.31 -6.33
C ALA A 70 4.03 -0.10 -7.67
N ARG A 71 3.83 -1.01 -8.64
CA ARG A 71 4.38 -0.85 -10.00
C ARG A 71 3.82 0.37 -10.73
N GLN A 72 2.53 0.67 -10.59
CA GLN A 72 1.90 1.85 -11.20
C GLN A 72 2.44 3.13 -10.58
N ILE A 73 2.55 3.18 -9.24
CA ILE A 73 3.09 4.34 -8.53
C ILE A 73 4.55 4.60 -8.94
N ARG A 74 5.41 3.57 -9.03
CA ARG A 74 6.79 3.72 -9.51
C ARG A 74 6.87 4.30 -10.93
N ARG A 75 5.89 4.01 -11.79
CA ARG A 75 5.81 4.54 -13.16
C ARG A 75 5.19 5.93 -13.24
N SER A 76 4.62 6.44 -12.17
CA SER A 76 3.93 7.74 -12.15
C SER A 76 4.88 8.94 -12.20
N GLY A 77 6.19 8.74 -12.05
CA GLY A 77 7.19 9.80 -11.96
C GLY A 77 7.27 10.48 -10.59
N LEU A 78 6.45 10.09 -9.63
CA LEU A 78 6.54 10.60 -8.27
C LEU A 78 7.79 10.03 -7.57
N PRO A 79 8.45 10.82 -6.69
CA PRO A 79 9.52 10.30 -5.85
C PRO A 79 8.92 9.34 -4.82
N VAL A 80 9.24 8.05 -4.94
CA VAL A 80 8.69 7.01 -4.06
C VAL A 80 9.79 6.14 -3.49
N THR A 81 9.60 5.70 -2.26
CA THR A 81 10.37 4.66 -1.61
C THR A 81 9.44 3.48 -1.37
N THR A 82 9.84 2.32 -1.84
CA THR A 82 9.02 1.11 -1.76
C THR A 82 9.50 0.20 -0.65
N ILE A 83 8.57 -0.22 0.22
CA ILE A 83 8.84 -1.11 1.35
C ILE A 83 7.97 -2.36 1.20
N PHE A 84 8.59 -3.52 1.09
CA PHE A 84 7.88 -4.78 1.08
C PHE A 84 7.68 -5.28 2.51
N LEU A 85 6.42 -5.44 2.95
CA LEU A 85 6.12 -6.01 4.26
C LEU A 85 6.00 -7.52 4.14
N LEU A 86 6.88 -8.24 4.86
CA LEU A 86 6.95 -9.69 4.88
C LEU A 86 6.31 -10.25 6.16
N PRO A 87 5.55 -11.34 6.09
CA PRO A 87 5.31 -12.16 7.27
C PRO A 87 6.61 -12.89 7.68
N PRO A 88 6.78 -13.28 8.94
CA PRO A 88 7.97 -14.05 9.35
C PRO A 88 8.05 -15.40 8.62
N THR A 89 6.91 -16.05 8.39
CA THR A 89 6.77 -17.26 7.57
C THR A 89 5.41 -17.30 6.90
N LEU A 90 5.27 -18.11 5.85
CA LEU A 90 3.96 -18.35 5.21
C LEU A 90 2.97 -19.07 6.14
N LYS A 91 3.46 -19.88 7.05
CA LYS A 91 2.65 -20.52 8.11
C LYS A 91 2.01 -19.47 9.01
N VAL A 92 2.80 -18.51 9.48
CA VAL A 92 2.28 -17.38 10.30
C VAL A 92 1.28 -16.53 9.49
N LEU A 93 1.52 -16.31 8.19
CA LEU A 93 0.55 -15.63 7.34
C LEU A 93 -0.79 -16.39 7.29
N GLU A 94 -0.75 -17.71 7.10
CA GLU A 94 -1.96 -18.53 7.09
C GLU A 94 -2.72 -18.45 8.42
N GLU A 95 -2.00 -18.59 9.54
CA GLU A 95 -2.59 -18.49 10.89
C GLU A 95 -3.26 -17.13 11.10
N ARG A 96 -2.59 -16.02 10.67
CA ARG A 96 -3.14 -14.67 10.76
C ARG A 96 -4.40 -14.49 9.89
N LEU A 97 -4.43 -15.05 8.69
CA LEU A 97 -5.60 -15.01 7.81
C LEU A 97 -6.77 -15.77 8.42
N ARG A 98 -6.54 -16.99 8.92
CA ARG A 98 -7.58 -17.81 9.59
C ARG A 98 -8.14 -17.12 10.84
N ARG A 99 -7.27 -16.55 11.68
CA ARG A 99 -7.68 -15.87 12.93
C ARG A 99 -8.56 -14.64 12.69
N ARG A 100 -8.43 -13.96 11.54
CA ARG A 100 -9.32 -12.84 11.18
C ARG A 100 -10.78 -13.26 11.02
N GLY A 101 -11.05 -14.51 10.70
CA GLY A 101 -12.40 -15.04 10.57
C GLY A 101 -13.25 -14.42 9.45
N THR A 102 -12.69 -13.55 8.62
CA THR A 102 -13.41 -12.83 7.56
C THR A 102 -13.29 -13.49 6.19
N GLU A 103 -12.53 -14.57 6.08
CA GLU A 103 -12.24 -15.25 4.82
C GLU A 103 -12.63 -16.73 4.88
N THR A 104 -13.20 -17.22 3.81
CA THR A 104 -13.47 -18.66 3.65
C THR A 104 -12.17 -19.43 3.46
N PRO A 105 -12.14 -20.76 3.70
CA PRO A 105 -10.96 -21.59 3.45
C PRO A 105 -10.43 -21.47 1.99
N ALA A 106 -11.31 -21.31 1.01
CA ALA A 106 -10.93 -21.10 -0.38
C ALA A 106 -10.23 -19.73 -0.59
N GLN A 107 -10.72 -18.69 0.06
CA GLN A 107 -10.10 -17.35 0.02
C GLN A 107 -8.73 -17.34 0.71
N VAL A 108 -8.58 -18.05 1.84
CA VAL A 108 -7.28 -18.21 2.50
C VAL A 108 -6.27 -18.88 1.56
N ARG A 109 -6.64 -20.00 0.90
CA ARG A 109 -5.77 -20.65 -0.08
C ARG A 109 -5.40 -19.72 -1.24
N ALA A 110 -6.36 -18.98 -1.78
CA ALA A 110 -6.09 -18.02 -2.86
C ALA A 110 -5.12 -16.91 -2.44
N ARG A 111 -5.24 -16.41 -1.19
CA ARG A 111 -4.31 -15.41 -0.64
C ARG A 111 -2.91 -15.96 -0.41
N LEU A 112 -2.77 -17.19 0.05
CA LEU A 112 -1.46 -17.84 0.20
C LEU A 112 -0.79 -18.05 -1.16
N ALA A 113 -1.54 -18.52 -2.16
CA ALA A 113 -1.03 -18.65 -3.53
C ALA A 113 -0.63 -17.30 -4.14
N LEU A 114 -1.35 -16.22 -3.81
CA LEU A 114 -0.97 -14.87 -4.20
C LEU A 114 0.32 -14.45 -3.49
N ALA A 115 0.41 -14.62 -2.18
CA ALA A 115 1.60 -14.27 -1.39
C ALA A 115 2.87 -14.98 -1.89
N HIS A 116 2.78 -16.26 -2.24
CA HIS A 116 3.90 -16.99 -2.87
C HIS A 116 4.40 -16.33 -4.15
N ARG A 117 3.49 -15.82 -4.99
CA ARG A 117 3.86 -15.10 -6.22
C ARG A 117 4.46 -13.73 -5.91
N GLU A 118 3.90 -13.05 -4.93
CA GLU A 118 4.33 -11.72 -4.50
C GLU A 118 5.73 -11.72 -3.91
N LEU A 119 6.10 -12.76 -3.16
CA LEU A 119 7.44 -12.92 -2.59
C LEU A 119 8.56 -12.93 -3.64
N ARG A 120 8.28 -13.32 -4.88
CA ARG A 120 9.26 -13.28 -5.98
C ARG A 120 9.61 -11.86 -6.42
N GLU A 121 8.80 -10.88 -6.04
CA GLU A 121 8.98 -9.48 -6.40
C GLU A 121 9.76 -8.69 -5.35
N VAL A 122 10.12 -9.30 -4.21
CA VAL A 122 10.77 -8.60 -3.08
C VAL A 122 12.04 -7.86 -3.50
N ASN A 123 12.85 -8.46 -4.37
CA ASN A 123 14.10 -7.87 -4.86
C ASN A 123 13.91 -6.62 -5.75
N ARG A 124 12.66 -6.27 -6.06
CA ARG A 124 12.31 -5.06 -6.81
C ARG A 124 11.95 -3.89 -5.92
N TYR A 125 11.96 -4.10 -4.61
CA TYR A 125 11.65 -3.07 -3.62
C TYR A 125 12.93 -2.49 -3.03
N ASP A 126 12.85 -1.25 -2.58
CA ASP A 126 14.01 -0.57 -1.98
C ASP A 126 14.33 -1.11 -0.59
N TYR A 127 13.30 -1.59 0.13
CA TYR A 127 13.41 -2.16 1.47
C TYR A 127 12.48 -3.35 1.64
N ALA A 128 12.89 -4.29 2.51
CA ALA A 128 12.03 -5.37 3.01
C ALA A 128 11.98 -5.32 4.53
N VAL A 129 10.77 -5.35 5.11
CA VAL A 129 10.56 -5.32 6.56
C VAL A 129 9.75 -6.53 6.97
N VAL A 130 10.28 -7.34 7.88
CA VAL A 130 9.57 -8.48 8.44
C VAL A 130 8.63 -8.00 9.54
N ASN A 131 7.33 -8.22 9.36
CA ASN A 131 6.30 -7.90 10.33
C ASN A 131 6.03 -9.12 11.23
N ASP A 132 6.98 -9.41 12.13
CA ASP A 132 6.78 -10.39 13.20
C ASP A 132 6.18 -9.72 14.43
N ARG A 133 6.90 -8.83 15.04
CA ARG A 133 6.45 -7.98 16.14
C ARG A 133 6.09 -6.60 15.60
N LEU A 134 4.87 -6.15 15.90
CA LEU A 134 4.34 -4.90 15.34
C LEU A 134 5.24 -3.69 15.65
N GLN A 135 5.75 -3.60 16.89
CA GLN A 135 6.59 -2.46 17.28
C GLN A 135 7.90 -2.41 16.50
N GLU A 136 8.56 -3.56 16.33
CA GLU A 136 9.81 -3.67 15.56
C GLU A 136 9.61 -3.30 14.09
N ALA A 137 8.50 -3.74 13.49
CA ALA A 137 8.15 -3.37 12.13
C ALA A 137 7.85 -1.86 11.98
N ILE A 138 7.17 -1.26 12.97
CA ILE A 138 6.92 0.19 13.01
C ILE A 138 8.25 0.94 13.10
N ASP A 139 9.16 0.52 13.96
CA ASP A 139 10.44 1.19 14.17
C ASP A 139 11.35 1.07 12.94
N ALA A 140 11.33 -0.09 12.27
CA ALA A 140 12.02 -0.27 10.97
C ALA A 140 11.47 0.69 9.90
N VAL A 141 10.16 0.79 9.74
CA VAL A 141 9.53 1.74 8.78
C VAL A 141 9.86 3.19 9.15
N ARG A 142 9.82 3.56 10.44
CA ARG A 142 10.22 4.89 10.90
C ARG A 142 11.69 5.21 10.59
N ALA A 143 12.59 4.25 10.77
CA ALA A 143 14.00 4.42 10.43
C ALA A 143 14.20 4.68 8.93
N ILE A 144 13.50 3.93 8.07
CA ILE A 144 13.52 4.14 6.62
C ILE A 144 13.02 5.55 6.28
N LEU A 145 11.90 6.00 6.83
CA LEU A 145 11.35 7.33 6.60
C LEU A 145 12.33 8.43 7.02
N ARG A 146 12.98 8.29 8.18
CA ARG A 146 14.01 9.23 8.65
C ARG A 146 15.19 9.29 7.69
N ALA A 147 15.71 8.13 7.26
CA ALA A 147 16.81 8.05 6.32
C ALA A 147 16.46 8.69 4.96
N GLN A 148 15.24 8.48 4.46
CA GLN A 148 14.79 9.09 3.19
C GLN A 148 14.73 10.62 3.27
N ARG A 149 14.32 11.19 4.39
CA ARG A 149 14.30 12.64 4.61
C ARG A 149 15.70 13.28 4.63
N LEU A 150 16.72 12.51 4.98
CA LEU A 150 18.11 12.95 5.06
C LEU A 150 18.89 12.73 3.74
N ARG A 151 18.30 12.11 2.73
CA ARG A 151 18.96 11.92 1.44
C ARG A 151 19.16 13.25 0.71
N VAL A 152 20.41 13.55 0.37
CA VAL A 152 20.80 14.78 -0.35
C VAL A 152 20.16 14.86 -1.74
N ASN A 153 19.96 13.71 -2.41
CA ASN A 153 19.46 13.63 -3.79
C ASN A 153 17.94 13.42 -3.89
N ALA A 154 17.20 13.50 -2.80
CA ALA A 154 15.74 13.27 -2.80
C ALA A 154 14.92 14.51 -3.19
N GLY A 155 15.40 15.36 -4.08
CA GLY A 155 14.60 16.41 -4.71
C GLY A 155 14.15 17.55 -3.82
N GLY A 156 14.85 17.83 -2.73
CA GLY A 156 14.60 19.07 -2.04
C GLY A 156 14.51 19.05 -0.54
N ASN A 157 15.60 19.08 0.18
CA ASN A 157 15.57 19.74 1.50
C ASN A 157 16.96 20.10 2.07
N ALA A 158 18.00 20.17 1.24
CA ALA A 158 19.21 20.88 1.67
C ALA A 158 19.04 22.43 1.62
N ARG A 159 17.94 22.93 1.07
CA ARG A 159 17.72 24.40 0.91
C ARG A 159 17.27 25.11 2.19
N GLY A 160 16.88 24.40 3.23
CA GLY A 160 16.44 25.02 4.49
C GLY A 160 17.48 25.08 5.59
N VAL A 161 18.68 24.53 5.40
CA VAL A 161 19.74 24.48 6.43
C VAL A 161 20.87 25.48 6.16
N LEU A 162 20.92 26.06 4.97
CA LEU A 162 21.98 27.00 4.54
C LEU A 162 21.46 28.42 4.24
N SER A 163 20.23 28.75 4.65
CA SER A 163 19.67 30.10 4.57
C SER A 163 19.45 30.69 5.92
#